data_bff461aec37e297580bfef254e7b94f1
#
_entry.id   bff461aec37e297580bfef254e7b94f1
#
_cell.length_a   1.000
_cell.length_b   1.000
_cell.length_c   1.000
_cell.angle_alpha   90.00
_cell.angle_beta   90.00
_cell.angle_gamma   90.00
#
_symmetry.space_group_name_H-M   'P 1'
#
loop_
_entity.id
_entity.type
_entity.pdbx_description
1 polymer ?
#
loop_
_entity_poly.entity_id
_entity_poly.type
_entity_poly.pdbx_seq_one_letter_code
_entity_poly.pdbx_strand_id
1 'polypeptide(L)'
;VALVVLAFGVLGLLWMHQQALLQQRQQLMRSVAIGIADDLAERMRLNAPQRAMYAKTWGHVSPSAPDCTHTACTRQELAAWDQQQLQLTLQSQLPEGDTAVFAVSDAPNWLGIVIAWRDANETYRTDTASGSPNCPTQMSCWRLFLRPDR
;
A
#
# COMPACT_ATOMS: atom_id res chain seq x y z
N VAL A 1 -25.06 -25.69 38.26
CA VAL A 1 -24.24 -26.34 37.19
C VAL A 1 -24.65 -25.79 35.82
N ALA A 2 -25.93 -25.75 35.44
CA ALA A 2 -26.37 -25.29 34.10
C ALA A 2 -25.97 -23.84 33.79
N LEU A 3 -26.08 -22.90 34.75
CA LEU A 3 -25.69 -21.51 34.57
C LEU A 3 -24.19 -21.32 34.35
N VAL A 4 -23.37 -22.13 35.00
CA VAL A 4 -21.90 -22.09 34.83
C VAL A 4 -21.49 -22.57 33.43
N VAL A 5 -22.09 -23.64 32.95
CA VAL A 5 -21.83 -24.18 31.58
C VAL A 5 -22.25 -23.14 30.53
N LEU A 6 -23.39 -22.48 30.71
CA LEU A 6 -23.89 -21.45 29.81
C LEU A 6 -22.95 -20.24 29.78
N ALA A 7 -22.45 -19.80 30.96
CA ALA A 7 -21.51 -18.71 31.08
C ALA A 7 -20.19 -18.98 30.32
N PHE A 8 -19.60 -20.18 30.46
CA PHE A 8 -18.40 -20.57 29.71
C PHE A 8 -18.65 -20.66 28.20
N GLY A 9 -19.84 -21.12 27.79
CA GLY A 9 -20.24 -21.16 26.39
C GLY A 9 -20.30 -19.78 25.76
N VAL A 10 -20.93 -18.82 26.45
CA VAL A 10 -21.03 -17.43 25.98
C VAL A 10 -19.66 -16.74 25.93
N LEU A 11 -18.82 -16.92 26.95
CA LEU A 11 -17.46 -16.38 26.96
C LEU A 11 -16.61 -16.92 25.79
N GLY A 12 -16.72 -18.21 25.48
CA GLY A 12 -16.04 -18.83 24.35
C GLY A 12 -16.47 -18.23 23.01
N LEU A 13 -17.78 -17.99 22.81
CA LEU A 13 -18.31 -17.36 21.62
C LEU A 13 -17.83 -15.91 21.46
N LEU A 14 -17.80 -15.13 22.55
CA LEU A 14 -17.31 -13.75 22.55
C LEU A 14 -15.83 -13.69 22.14
N TRP A 15 -15.00 -14.61 22.64
CA TRP A 15 -13.58 -14.68 22.26
C TRP A 15 -13.39 -15.00 20.77
N MET A 16 -14.17 -15.95 20.23
CA MET A 16 -14.13 -16.25 18.78
C MET A 16 -14.56 -15.07 17.93
N HIS A 17 -15.59 -14.30 18.35
CA HIS A 17 -16.00 -13.09 17.65
C HIS A 17 -14.91 -12.02 17.60
N GLN A 18 -14.18 -11.81 18.69
CA GLN A 18 -13.08 -10.84 18.73
C GLN A 18 -11.96 -11.24 17.77
N GLN A 19 -11.60 -12.51 17.72
CA GLN A 19 -10.58 -13.02 16.77
C GLN A 19 -11.02 -12.83 15.31
N ALA A 20 -12.28 -13.10 15.00
CA ALA A 20 -12.82 -12.91 13.65
C ALA A 20 -12.77 -11.43 13.21
N LEU A 21 -13.09 -10.48 14.09
CA LEU A 21 -13.03 -9.05 13.81
C LEU A 21 -11.60 -8.58 13.53
N LEU A 22 -10.61 -9.06 14.28
CA LEU A 22 -9.20 -8.73 14.03
C LEU A 22 -8.73 -9.23 12.67
N GLN A 23 -9.08 -10.47 12.31
CA GLN A 23 -8.76 -11.04 11.00
C GLN A 23 -9.44 -10.27 9.86
N GLN A 24 -10.70 -9.88 10.01
CA GLN A 24 -11.42 -9.07 9.02
C GLN A 24 -10.73 -7.72 8.79
N ARG A 25 -10.28 -7.06 9.86
CA ARG A 25 -9.54 -5.79 9.74
C ARG A 25 -8.25 -5.94 8.96
N GLN A 26 -7.48 -6.99 9.22
CA GLN A 26 -6.23 -7.28 8.49
C GLN A 26 -6.49 -7.52 7.00
N GLN A 27 -7.52 -8.30 6.66
CA GLN A 27 -7.91 -8.53 5.27
C GLN A 27 -8.36 -7.25 4.57
N LEU A 28 -9.09 -6.38 5.28
CA LEU A 28 -9.50 -5.08 4.76
C LEU A 28 -8.29 -4.19 4.44
N MET A 29 -7.33 -4.04 5.36
CA MET A 29 -6.12 -3.23 5.14
C MET A 29 -5.33 -3.75 3.93
N ARG A 30 -5.19 -5.07 3.80
CA ARG A 30 -4.54 -5.68 2.64
C ARG A 30 -5.28 -5.38 1.34
N SER A 31 -6.61 -5.50 1.33
CA SER A 31 -7.43 -5.19 0.15
C SER A 31 -7.29 -3.72 -0.27
N VAL A 32 -7.28 -2.81 0.69
CA VAL A 32 -7.04 -1.38 0.47
C VAL A 32 -5.64 -1.15 -0.12
N ALA A 33 -4.60 -1.77 0.45
CA ALA A 33 -3.23 -1.64 -0.06
C ALA A 33 -3.09 -2.16 -1.50
N ILE A 34 -3.74 -3.28 -1.84
CA ILE A 34 -3.79 -3.80 -3.22
C ILE A 34 -4.45 -2.78 -4.14
N GLY A 35 -5.62 -2.25 -3.78
CA GLY A 35 -6.33 -1.27 -4.59
C GLY A 35 -5.52 0.00 -4.84
N ILE A 36 -4.81 0.50 -3.83
CA ILE A 36 -3.92 1.66 -3.96
C ILE A 36 -2.73 1.35 -4.89
N ALA A 37 -2.13 0.16 -4.78
CA ALA A 37 -1.02 -0.25 -5.64
C ALA A 37 -1.46 -0.37 -7.11
N ASP A 38 -2.65 -0.93 -7.35
CA ASP A 38 -3.23 -1.09 -8.69
C ASP A 38 -3.58 0.28 -9.31
N ASP A 39 -4.17 1.21 -8.55
CA ASP A 39 -4.44 2.59 -9.01
C ASP A 39 -3.14 3.31 -9.40
N LEU A 40 -2.11 3.22 -8.56
CA LEU A 40 -0.80 3.80 -8.89
C LEU A 40 -0.20 3.16 -10.14
N ALA A 41 -0.27 1.84 -10.26
CA ALA A 41 0.24 1.11 -11.43
C ALA A 41 -0.45 1.58 -12.72
N GLU A 42 -1.75 1.81 -12.69
CA GLU A 42 -2.50 2.32 -13.84
C GLU A 42 -2.12 3.75 -14.20
N ARG A 43 -1.97 4.64 -13.23
CA ARG A 43 -1.45 6.01 -13.43
C ARG A 43 -0.06 6.00 -14.06
N MET A 44 0.83 5.12 -13.60
CA MET A 44 2.17 4.96 -14.17
C MET A 44 2.14 4.47 -15.62
N ARG A 45 1.20 3.56 -15.99
CA ARG A 45 1.00 3.12 -17.37
C ARG A 45 0.52 4.25 -18.27
N LEU A 46 -0.46 5.04 -17.81
CA LEU A 46 -0.97 6.18 -18.55
C LEU A 46 0.09 7.27 -18.76
N ASN A 47 1.06 7.36 -17.87
CA ASN A 47 2.17 8.33 -17.94
C ASN A 47 3.54 7.63 -18.12
N ALA A 48 3.58 6.53 -18.89
CA ALA A 48 4.78 5.70 -19.09
C ALA A 48 6.06 6.47 -19.49
N PRO A 49 6.03 7.54 -20.32
CA PRO A 49 7.23 8.31 -20.64
C PRO A 49 7.91 8.96 -19.42
N GLN A 50 7.16 9.22 -18.35
CA GLN A 50 7.66 9.83 -17.11
C GLN A 50 7.77 8.83 -15.96
N ARG A 51 7.81 7.52 -16.24
CA ARG A 51 7.85 6.47 -15.20
C ARG A 51 8.96 6.64 -14.17
N ALA A 52 10.11 7.18 -14.57
CA ALA A 52 11.23 7.44 -13.67
C ALA A 52 10.89 8.47 -12.57
N MET A 53 9.94 9.37 -12.84
CA MET A 53 9.51 10.39 -11.88
C MET A 53 8.71 9.80 -10.71
N TYR A 54 8.15 8.59 -10.86
CA TYR A 54 7.41 7.93 -9.79
C TYR A 54 8.32 7.21 -8.78
N ALA A 55 9.63 7.07 -9.10
CA ALA A 55 10.59 6.44 -8.19
C ALA A 55 10.70 7.23 -6.87
N LYS A 56 10.47 6.56 -5.75
CA LYS A 56 10.55 7.15 -4.41
C LYS A 56 10.93 6.12 -3.36
N THR A 57 11.59 6.61 -2.32
CA THR A 57 11.95 5.82 -1.13
C THR A 57 10.95 6.05 0.00
N TRP A 58 11.02 5.24 1.04
CA TRP A 58 10.24 5.42 2.27
C TRP A 58 10.40 6.83 2.86
N GLY A 59 9.32 7.38 3.41
CA GLY A 59 9.30 8.69 4.03
C GLY A 59 9.49 9.87 3.07
N HIS A 60 9.53 9.62 1.76
CA HIS A 60 9.67 10.70 0.78
C HIS A 60 8.38 11.53 0.71
N VAL A 61 8.52 12.82 0.97
CA VAL A 61 7.43 13.79 0.78
C VAL A 61 7.42 14.22 -0.68
N SER A 62 6.27 14.02 -1.34
CA SER A 62 6.11 14.43 -2.73
C SER A 62 6.24 15.95 -2.87
N PRO A 63 6.88 16.44 -3.94
CA PRO A 63 6.95 17.87 -4.20
C PRO A 63 5.54 18.45 -4.40
N SER A 64 5.37 19.74 -4.12
CA SER A 64 4.13 20.43 -4.41
C SER A 64 3.85 20.37 -5.93
N ALA A 65 2.64 20.02 -6.28
CA ALA A 65 2.19 19.93 -7.67
C ALA A 65 0.98 20.83 -7.89
N PRO A 66 0.79 21.36 -9.12
CA PRO A 66 -0.44 22.07 -9.47
C PRO A 66 -1.64 21.13 -9.42
N ASP A 67 -2.82 21.67 -9.20
CA ASP A 67 -4.06 20.89 -9.25
C ASP A 67 -4.42 20.57 -10.70
N CYS A 68 -4.08 19.34 -11.11
CA CYS A 68 -4.31 18.85 -12.46
C CYS A 68 -5.80 18.54 -12.76
N THR A 69 -6.70 18.68 -11.80
CA THR A 69 -8.16 18.56 -12.06
C THR A 69 -8.75 19.83 -12.65
N HIS A 70 -8.13 20.99 -12.37
CA HIS A 70 -8.61 22.29 -12.80
C HIS A 70 -7.69 22.97 -13.82
N THR A 71 -6.44 22.55 -13.94
CA THR A 71 -5.45 23.09 -14.86
C THR A 71 -4.85 21.99 -15.74
N ALA A 72 -4.52 22.36 -16.99
CA ALA A 72 -3.79 21.44 -17.85
C ALA A 72 -2.36 21.26 -17.32
N CYS A 73 -1.98 20.06 -17.00
CA CYS A 73 -0.65 19.70 -16.51
C CYS A 73 0.22 19.10 -17.61
N THR A 74 1.51 19.36 -17.54
CA THR A 74 2.51 18.60 -18.25
C THR A 74 2.59 17.18 -17.69
N ARG A 75 3.18 16.24 -18.40
CA ARG A 75 3.37 14.84 -17.92
C ARG A 75 4.21 14.76 -16.64
N GLN A 76 5.15 15.68 -16.46
CA GLN A 76 5.97 15.76 -15.25
C GLN A 76 5.16 16.28 -14.05
N GLU A 77 4.39 17.32 -14.23
CA GLU A 77 3.47 17.86 -13.20
C GLU A 77 2.41 16.83 -12.82
N LEU A 78 1.89 16.07 -13.81
CA LEU A 78 0.95 14.99 -13.56
C LEU A 78 1.58 13.90 -12.67
N ALA A 79 2.83 13.51 -12.91
CA ALA A 79 3.51 12.53 -12.05
C ALA A 79 3.69 13.03 -10.60
N ALA A 80 3.99 14.32 -10.41
CA ALA A 80 4.08 14.92 -9.09
C ALA A 80 2.70 15.00 -8.41
N TRP A 81 1.65 15.36 -9.16
CA TRP A 81 0.27 15.35 -8.70
C TRP A 81 -0.18 13.94 -8.26
N ASP A 82 0.07 12.93 -9.09
CA ASP A 82 -0.26 11.53 -8.77
C ASP A 82 0.38 11.08 -7.46
N GLN A 83 1.65 11.42 -7.23
CA GLN A 83 2.35 11.10 -5.98
C GLN A 83 1.75 11.83 -4.78
N GLN A 84 1.33 13.08 -4.94
CA GLN A 84 0.67 13.83 -3.88
C GLN A 84 -0.69 13.23 -3.54
N GLN A 85 -1.50 12.88 -4.54
CA GLN A 85 -2.79 12.21 -4.33
C GLN A 85 -2.62 10.84 -3.67
N LEU A 86 -1.62 10.08 -4.09
CA LEU A 86 -1.26 8.81 -3.46
C LEU A 86 -0.93 8.99 -1.97
N GLN A 87 -0.14 10.00 -1.61
CA GLN A 87 0.22 10.27 -0.22
C GLN A 87 -1.02 10.58 0.63
N LEU A 88 -1.92 11.42 0.13
CA LEU A 88 -3.18 11.74 0.81
C LEU A 88 -4.06 10.50 0.99
N THR A 89 -4.15 9.65 -0.03
CA THR A 89 -4.92 8.40 0.01
C THR A 89 -4.34 7.43 1.04
N LEU A 90 -3.02 7.24 1.04
CA LEU A 90 -2.34 6.39 2.01
C LEU A 90 -2.61 6.83 3.45
N GLN A 91 -2.45 8.14 3.73
CA GLN A 91 -2.65 8.69 5.07
C GLN A 91 -4.12 8.59 5.55
N SER A 92 -5.09 8.64 4.63
CA SER A 92 -6.50 8.57 4.96
C SER A 92 -7.02 7.13 5.14
N GLN A 93 -6.44 6.15 4.45
CA GLN A 93 -6.98 4.80 4.37
C GLN A 93 -6.15 3.74 5.12
N LEU A 94 -4.85 3.98 5.30
CA LEU A 94 -3.93 3.03 5.94
C LEU A 94 -3.24 3.66 7.15
N PRO A 95 -3.20 2.97 8.30
CA PRO A 95 -2.49 3.46 9.49
C PRO A 95 -0.99 3.62 9.19
N GLU A 96 -0.46 4.83 9.32
CA GLU A 96 0.93 5.16 8.98
C GLU A 96 1.33 4.66 7.57
N GLY A 97 0.38 4.73 6.62
CA GLY A 97 0.57 4.26 5.25
C GLY A 97 1.71 4.99 4.55
N ASP A 98 2.62 4.21 3.95
CA ASP A 98 3.72 4.73 3.14
C ASP A 98 3.95 3.85 1.91
N THR A 99 4.67 4.37 0.93
CA THR A 99 4.98 3.65 -0.30
C THR A 99 6.39 3.91 -0.79
N ALA A 100 7.00 2.89 -1.37
CA ALA A 100 8.22 3.00 -2.14
C ALA A 100 8.01 2.47 -3.56
N VAL A 101 8.61 3.15 -4.53
CA VAL A 101 8.62 2.75 -5.95
C VAL A 101 10.05 2.65 -6.39
N PHE A 102 10.45 1.51 -6.95
CA PHE A 102 11.83 1.21 -7.29
C PHE A 102 11.95 0.48 -8.63
N ALA A 103 13.10 0.64 -9.29
CA ALA A 103 13.45 -0.17 -10.45
C ALA A 103 13.90 -1.56 -10.00
N VAL A 104 13.48 -2.60 -10.71
CA VAL A 104 13.89 -3.98 -10.43
C VAL A 104 15.28 -4.21 -11.01
N SER A 105 16.25 -4.61 -10.15
CA SER A 105 17.68 -4.70 -10.55
C SER A 105 17.93 -5.64 -11.72
N ASP A 106 17.25 -6.77 -11.76
CA ASP A 106 17.46 -7.83 -12.76
C ASP A 106 16.50 -7.70 -13.96
N ALA A 107 15.64 -6.66 -13.97
CA ALA A 107 14.64 -6.43 -15.01
C ALA A 107 14.45 -4.93 -15.27
N PRO A 108 15.29 -4.29 -16.12
CA PRO A 108 15.38 -2.83 -16.23
C PRO A 108 14.10 -2.12 -16.68
N ASN A 109 13.16 -2.87 -17.29
CA ASN A 109 11.85 -2.33 -17.69
C ASN A 109 10.73 -2.64 -16.69
N TRP A 110 11.07 -3.21 -15.52
CA TRP A 110 10.11 -3.48 -14.47
C TRP A 110 10.25 -2.47 -13.34
N LEU A 111 9.11 -2.06 -12.83
CA LEU A 111 9.02 -1.25 -11.62
C LEU A 111 8.32 -2.06 -10.53
N GLY A 112 8.80 -1.90 -9.31
CA GLY A 112 8.16 -2.44 -8.11
C GLY A 112 7.50 -1.34 -7.33
N ILE A 113 6.27 -1.59 -6.86
CA ILE A 113 5.53 -0.75 -5.92
C ILE A 113 5.44 -1.53 -4.62
N VAL A 114 5.77 -0.90 -3.51
CA VAL A 114 5.58 -1.47 -2.17
C VAL A 114 4.71 -0.52 -1.38
N ILE A 115 3.60 -1.02 -0.86
CA ILE A 115 2.74 -0.31 0.09
C ILE A 115 3.01 -0.88 1.48
N ALA A 116 3.31 -0.02 2.45
CA ALA A 116 3.50 -0.39 3.85
C ALA A 116 2.41 0.25 4.71
N TRP A 117 1.99 -0.45 5.76
CA TRP A 117 1.06 0.07 6.77
C TRP A 117 1.37 -0.53 8.12
N ARG A 118 1.04 0.20 9.19
CA ARG A 118 1.23 -0.30 10.55
C ARG A 118 0.28 -1.44 10.84
N ASP A 119 0.87 -2.57 11.24
CA ASP A 119 0.13 -3.75 11.68
C ASP A 119 0.80 -4.30 12.94
N ALA A 120 0.03 -4.38 14.03
CA ALA A 120 0.53 -4.84 15.33
C ALA A 120 1.12 -6.27 15.29
N ASN A 121 0.71 -7.09 14.34
CA ASN A 121 1.15 -8.49 14.22
C ASN A 121 2.19 -8.70 13.11
N GLU A 122 2.60 -7.66 12.38
CA GLU A 122 3.50 -7.75 11.21
C GLU A 122 3.13 -8.91 10.25
N THR A 123 1.83 -9.18 10.11
CA THR A 123 1.29 -10.46 9.60
C THR A 123 1.55 -10.63 8.12
N TYR A 124 1.81 -9.53 7.40
CA TYR A 124 1.92 -9.57 5.96
C TYR A 124 3.25 -8.98 5.48
N ARG A 125 4.21 -9.88 5.26
CA ARG A 125 5.50 -9.54 4.64
C ARG A 125 5.67 -10.40 3.40
N THR A 126 5.50 -9.81 2.22
CA THR A 126 5.82 -10.50 0.96
C THR A 126 7.33 -10.64 0.82
N ASP A 127 7.77 -11.74 0.19
CA ASP A 127 9.19 -12.01 -0.05
C ASP A 127 9.88 -10.85 -0.76
N THR A 128 11.12 -10.59 -0.40
CA THR A 128 11.96 -9.56 -1.02
C THR A 128 12.42 -10.05 -2.39
N ALA A 129 11.95 -9.39 -3.44
CA ALA A 129 12.56 -9.53 -4.76
C ALA A 129 13.87 -8.74 -4.81
N SER A 130 14.77 -9.13 -5.71
CA SER A 130 16.05 -8.47 -5.92
C SER A 130 15.88 -6.97 -6.17
N GLY A 131 16.57 -6.13 -5.39
CA GLY A 131 16.44 -4.66 -5.46
C GLY A 131 15.23 -4.06 -4.75
N SER A 132 14.37 -4.88 -4.13
CA SER A 132 13.22 -4.38 -3.37
C SER A 132 13.66 -3.76 -2.05
N PRO A 133 13.17 -2.55 -1.69
CA PRO A 133 13.41 -1.99 -0.37
C PRO A 133 12.79 -2.89 0.72
N ASN A 134 13.51 -3.02 1.84
CA ASN A 134 13.01 -3.76 2.99
C ASN A 134 11.72 -3.13 3.53
N CYS A 135 10.81 -3.97 3.98
CA CYS A 135 9.64 -3.51 4.71
C CYS A 135 10.08 -2.84 6.02
N PRO A 136 9.59 -1.64 6.33
CA PRO A 136 9.91 -0.99 7.60
C PRO A 136 9.52 -1.87 8.79
N THR A 137 10.20 -1.69 9.93
CA THR A 137 9.90 -2.43 11.16
C THR A 137 8.49 -2.14 11.65
N GLN A 138 7.82 -3.14 12.20
CA GLN A 138 6.43 -3.06 12.71
C GLN A 138 5.39 -2.69 11.64
N MET A 139 5.71 -2.94 10.36
CA MET A 139 4.78 -2.74 9.25
C MET A 139 4.56 -4.03 8.48
N SER A 140 3.35 -4.17 7.96
CA SER A 140 3.01 -5.12 6.90
C SER A 140 3.25 -4.46 5.54
N CYS A 141 3.66 -5.24 4.54
CA CYS A 141 3.95 -4.72 3.20
C CYS A 141 3.30 -5.58 2.13
N TRP A 142 2.73 -4.92 1.13
CA TRP A 142 2.28 -5.52 -0.12
C TRP A 142 3.16 -5.06 -1.27
N ARG A 143 3.53 -5.97 -2.19
CA ARG A 143 4.36 -5.68 -3.38
C ARG A 143 3.61 -6.00 -4.65
N LEU A 144 3.74 -5.11 -5.62
CA LEU A 144 3.27 -5.27 -6.99
C LEU A 144 4.44 -4.99 -7.95
N PHE A 145 4.59 -5.82 -8.99
CA PHE A 145 5.55 -5.60 -10.05
C PHE A 145 4.82 -5.37 -11.37
N LEU A 146 5.23 -4.36 -12.10
CA LEU A 146 4.60 -3.97 -13.36
C LEU A 146 5.63 -3.60 -14.43
N ARG A 147 5.21 -3.75 -15.68
CA ARG A 147 5.88 -3.16 -16.85
C ARG A 147 5.02 -2.01 -17.35
N PRO A 148 5.46 -0.75 -17.22
CA PRO A 148 4.65 0.41 -17.61
C PRO A 148 4.47 0.57 -19.12
N ASP A 149 5.24 -0.17 -19.93
CA ASP A 149 5.27 -0.12 -21.39
C ASP A 149 4.36 -1.17 -22.07
N ARG A 150 3.55 -1.90 -21.28
CA ARG A 150 2.57 -2.90 -21.75
C ARG A 150 1.20 -2.69 -21.17
#